data_2438450aadb35ed01a92770eb289550f
#
_entry.id   2438450aadb35ed01a92770eb289550f
#
_cell.length_a   1.000
_cell.length_b   1.000
_cell.length_c   1.000
_cell.angle_alpha   90.00
_cell.angle_beta   90.00
_cell.angle_gamma   90.00
#
_symmetry.space_group_name_H-M   'P 1'
#
loop_
_entity.id
_entity.type
_entity.pdbx_description
1 polymer ?
#
loop_
_entity_poly.entity_id
_entity_poly.type
_entity_poly.pdbx_seq_one_letter_code
_entity_poly.pdbx_strand_id
1 'polypeptide(L)'
;DYHGFGHSPVLPQPNEAVTITVEADDPDEISTMVLWWSASGGSWQSVPMILNAEGQYQGDVPGQSSGAVIQVYVEGHDGLGATSTFPAGGRDSRALIKVDDGQQAATPVDTLRLILTNSDDSKMFASTNMLSNDHLGATVIHNDEVFYDVGVRFKGSQSGRTIPARVASYRVRFHPDHLFRGVHERISLDRNGVSDISGNNSKDELLIKQMFNHAGGGP
;
A
#
# COMPACT_ATOMS: atom_id res chain seq x y z
N ASP A 1 -13.12 -1.90 -18.14
CA ASP A 1 -13.14 -1.84 -16.66
C ASP A 1 -12.20 -2.89 -16.08
N TYR A 2 -11.66 -2.64 -14.87
CA TYR A 2 -10.75 -3.55 -14.18
C TYR A 2 -11.30 -3.93 -12.81
N HIS A 3 -11.19 -5.22 -12.45
CA HIS A 3 -11.66 -5.77 -11.19
C HIS A 3 -10.65 -6.77 -10.62
N GLY A 4 -10.73 -7.09 -9.33
CA GLY A 4 -9.97 -8.18 -8.72
C GLY A 4 -8.45 -8.08 -8.84
N PHE A 5 -7.90 -6.86 -9.02
CA PHE A 5 -6.46 -6.68 -9.09
C PHE A 5 -5.80 -7.11 -7.77
N GLY A 6 -4.84 -8.02 -7.88
CA GLY A 6 -4.16 -8.57 -6.73
C GLY A 6 -2.80 -9.18 -7.05
N HIS A 7 -2.12 -9.62 -6.01
CA HIS A 7 -0.87 -10.37 -6.13
C HIS A 7 -0.78 -11.51 -5.12
N SER A 8 -0.02 -12.53 -5.48
CA SER A 8 0.26 -13.67 -4.61
C SER A 8 1.73 -14.13 -4.78
N PRO A 9 2.42 -14.44 -3.68
CA PRO A 9 2.01 -14.30 -2.28
C PRO A 9 1.95 -12.82 -1.84
N VAL A 10 1.15 -12.51 -0.82
CA VAL A 10 1.00 -11.13 -0.29
C VAL A 10 2.33 -10.57 0.24
N LEU A 11 3.15 -11.43 0.83
CA LEU A 11 4.51 -11.11 1.26
C LEU A 11 5.48 -12.14 0.68
N PRO A 12 6.00 -11.92 -0.54
CA PRO A 12 6.91 -12.86 -1.18
C PRO A 12 8.22 -12.99 -0.41
N GLN A 13 8.73 -14.20 -0.32
CA GLN A 13 10.07 -14.46 0.21
C GLN A 13 11.15 -13.98 -0.77
N PRO A 14 12.41 -13.77 -0.30
CA PRO A 14 13.49 -13.43 -1.20
C PRO A 14 13.65 -14.46 -2.33
N ASN A 15 13.74 -13.97 -3.57
CA ASN A 15 13.80 -14.73 -4.82
C ASN A 15 12.55 -15.56 -5.16
N GLU A 16 11.44 -15.36 -4.45
CA GLU A 16 10.15 -15.93 -4.81
C GLU A 16 9.47 -15.06 -5.88
N ALA A 17 8.95 -15.68 -6.92
CA ALA A 17 8.19 -14.99 -7.96
C ALA A 17 6.84 -14.51 -7.40
N VAL A 18 6.34 -13.41 -7.97
CA VAL A 18 5.05 -12.84 -7.60
C VAL A 18 4.12 -12.88 -8.78
N THR A 19 3.01 -13.56 -8.63
CA THR A 19 1.94 -13.60 -9.61
C THR A 19 1.00 -12.42 -9.43
N ILE A 20 0.78 -11.65 -10.48
CA ILE A 20 -0.20 -10.56 -10.53
C ILE A 20 -1.42 -11.05 -11.31
N THR A 21 -2.60 -10.81 -10.77
CA THR A 21 -3.87 -11.14 -11.40
C THR A 21 -4.77 -9.92 -11.52
N VAL A 22 -5.59 -9.88 -12.57
CA VAL A 22 -6.62 -8.86 -12.77
C VAL A 22 -7.72 -9.43 -13.67
N GLU A 23 -8.96 -9.10 -13.37
CA GLU A 23 -10.09 -9.25 -14.27
C GLU A 23 -10.30 -7.95 -15.04
N ALA A 24 -10.61 -8.06 -16.32
CA ALA A 24 -10.86 -6.89 -17.15
C ALA A 24 -11.93 -7.19 -18.20
N ASP A 25 -12.82 -6.22 -18.39
CA ASP A 25 -13.91 -6.28 -19.35
C ASP A 25 -13.89 -5.03 -20.24
N ASP A 26 -14.13 -5.24 -21.54
CA ASP A 26 -14.24 -4.17 -22.51
C ASP A 26 -15.28 -4.53 -23.59
N PRO A 27 -16.20 -3.61 -23.97
CA PRO A 27 -17.17 -3.86 -25.04
C PRO A 27 -16.55 -4.18 -26.40
N ASP A 28 -15.35 -3.67 -26.66
CA ASP A 28 -14.62 -3.82 -27.92
C ASP A 28 -13.59 -4.95 -27.85
N GLU A 29 -13.71 -5.83 -26.84
CA GLU A 29 -12.81 -6.94 -26.51
C GLU A 29 -11.39 -6.47 -26.13
N ILE A 30 -10.73 -7.24 -25.27
CA ILE A 30 -9.35 -6.96 -24.89
C ILE A 30 -8.42 -7.72 -25.84
N SER A 31 -7.65 -6.98 -26.62
CA SER A 31 -6.70 -7.54 -27.57
C SER A 31 -5.39 -8.00 -26.90
N THR A 32 -4.89 -7.21 -25.94
CA THR A 32 -3.68 -7.56 -25.19
C THR A 32 -3.73 -6.98 -23.77
N MET A 33 -3.10 -7.70 -22.84
CA MET A 33 -2.89 -7.24 -21.46
C MET A 33 -1.42 -7.39 -21.11
N VAL A 34 -0.82 -6.32 -20.55
CA VAL A 34 0.61 -6.27 -20.23
C VAL A 34 0.77 -5.86 -18.77
N LEU A 35 1.55 -6.64 -18.04
CA LEU A 35 2.04 -6.29 -16.71
C LEU A 35 3.33 -5.48 -16.85
N TRP A 36 3.35 -4.30 -16.25
CA TRP A 36 4.54 -3.48 -16.08
C TRP A 36 5.02 -3.53 -14.64
N TRP A 37 6.32 -3.65 -14.45
CA TRP A 37 6.91 -3.67 -13.11
C TRP A 37 8.28 -3.01 -13.06
N SER A 38 8.62 -2.50 -11.88
CA SER A 38 9.94 -1.93 -11.55
C SER A 38 10.30 -2.28 -10.11
N ALA A 39 11.51 -2.75 -9.86
CA ALA A 39 11.98 -3.07 -8.51
C ALA A 39 12.90 -1.96 -8.00
N SER A 40 12.66 -1.50 -6.78
CA SER A 40 13.48 -0.53 -6.03
C SER A 40 13.84 0.74 -6.81
N GLY A 41 12.92 1.20 -7.68
CA GLY A 41 13.12 2.39 -8.51
C GLY A 41 14.04 2.17 -9.73
N GLY A 42 14.27 0.92 -10.13
CA GLY A 42 14.98 0.57 -11.35
C GLY A 42 14.18 0.85 -12.63
N SER A 43 14.70 0.38 -13.76
CA SER A 43 14.01 0.51 -15.05
C SER A 43 12.74 -0.35 -15.08
N TRP A 44 11.71 0.16 -15.77
CA TRP A 44 10.48 -0.57 -16.01
C TRP A 44 10.70 -1.72 -16.98
N GLN A 45 10.12 -2.85 -16.65
CA GLN A 45 10.08 -4.06 -17.46
C GLN A 45 8.63 -4.45 -17.69
N SER A 46 8.37 -5.21 -18.73
CA SER A 46 7.01 -5.67 -19.07
C SER A 46 6.95 -7.17 -19.29
N VAL A 47 5.81 -7.75 -18.97
CA VAL A 47 5.49 -9.16 -19.18
C VAL A 47 4.10 -9.24 -19.81
N PRO A 48 3.90 -9.99 -20.93
CA PRO A 48 2.57 -10.27 -21.42
C PRO A 48 1.76 -11.05 -20.37
N MET A 49 0.51 -10.67 -20.17
CA MET A 49 -0.39 -11.41 -19.29
C MET A 49 -1.21 -12.40 -20.11
N ILE A 50 -1.52 -13.54 -19.51
CA ILE A 50 -2.26 -14.64 -20.13
C ILE A 50 -3.59 -14.79 -19.40
N LEU A 51 -4.68 -14.94 -20.15
CA LEU A 51 -6.00 -15.24 -19.59
C LEU A 51 -6.00 -16.69 -19.06
N ASN A 52 -6.26 -16.85 -17.77
CA ASN A 52 -6.32 -18.15 -17.11
C ASN A 52 -7.74 -18.78 -17.22
N ALA A 53 -7.91 -19.98 -16.69
CA ALA A 53 -9.17 -20.72 -16.75
C ALA A 53 -10.28 -20.08 -15.88
N GLU A 54 -9.91 -19.26 -14.91
CA GLU A 54 -10.81 -18.53 -14.02
C GLU A 54 -11.30 -17.20 -14.63
N GLY A 55 -10.82 -16.83 -15.83
CA GLY A 55 -11.19 -15.59 -16.51
C GLY A 55 -10.35 -14.38 -16.07
N GLN A 56 -9.21 -14.61 -15.42
CA GLN A 56 -8.30 -13.55 -14.97
C GLN A 56 -7.07 -13.48 -15.89
N TYR A 57 -6.61 -12.29 -16.19
CA TYR A 57 -5.28 -12.09 -16.77
C TYR A 57 -4.22 -12.26 -15.68
N GLN A 58 -3.21 -13.05 -15.99
CA GLN A 58 -2.12 -13.39 -15.06
C GLN A 58 -0.76 -13.14 -15.69
N GLY A 59 0.16 -12.56 -14.88
CA GLY A 59 1.56 -12.36 -15.25
C GLY A 59 2.47 -12.45 -14.03
N ASP A 60 3.69 -12.92 -14.21
CA ASP A 60 4.63 -13.16 -13.12
C ASP A 60 5.76 -12.13 -13.13
N VAL A 61 6.02 -11.53 -11.97
CA VAL A 61 7.23 -10.76 -11.70
C VAL A 61 8.30 -11.72 -11.17
N PRO A 62 9.49 -11.78 -11.76
CA PRO A 62 10.58 -12.62 -11.24
C PRO A 62 10.95 -12.27 -9.80
N GLY A 63 11.35 -13.26 -9.04
CA GLY A 63 11.75 -13.09 -7.64
C GLY A 63 12.83 -12.01 -7.46
N GLN A 64 12.65 -11.18 -6.43
CA GLN A 64 13.52 -10.06 -6.11
C GLN A 64 14.23 -10.29 -4.78
N SER A 65 15.27 -9.49 -4.49
CA SER A 65 16.05 -9.61 -3.25
C SER A 65 15.24 -9.18 -2.02
N SER A 66 15.65 -9.67 -0.84
CA SER A 66 15.09 -9.28 0.45
C SER A 66 14.96 -7.76 0.59
N GLY A 67 13.82 -7.31 1.04
CA GLY A 67 13.53 -5.90 1.28
C GLY A 67 13.25 -5.07 0.03
N ALA A 68 13.32 -5.63 -1.17
CA ALA A 68 12.95 -4.92 -2.40
C ALA A 68 11.49 -4.44 -2.35
N VAL A 69 11.23 -3.28 -2.93
CA VAL A 69 9.89 -2.78 -3.19
C VAL A 69 9.64 -2.85 -4.70
N ILE A 70 8.67 -3.65 -5.09
CA ILE A 70 8.26 -3.82 -6.48
C ILE A 70 7.05 -2.94 -6.71
N GLN A 71 7.10 -2.09 -7.71
CA GLN A 71 5.97 -1.28 -8.17
C GLN A 71 5.41 -1.92 -9.42
N VAL A 72 4.09 -2.06 -9.51
CA VAL A 72 3.41 -2.72 -10.62
C VAL A 72 2.21 -1.90 -11.11
N TYR A 73 1.86 -2.06 -12.38
CA TYR A 73 0.58 -1.70 -12.96
C TYR A 73 0.31 -2.59 -14.17
N VAL A 74 -0.94 -2.70 -14.55
CA VAL A 74 -1.34 -3.39 -15.79
C VAL A 74 -1.78 -2.39 -16.86
N GLU A 75 -1.60 -2.75 -18.12
CA GLU A 75 -1.99 -1.97 -19.28
C GLU A 75 -2.76 -2.87 -20.24
N GLY A 76 -4.02 -2.52 -20.50
CA GLY A 76 -4.88 -3.21 -21.45
C GLY A 76 -5.03 -2.40 -22.73
N HIS A 77 -5.07 -3.11 -23.84
CA HIS A 77 -5.40 -2.59 -25.16
C HIS A 77 -6.67 -3.27 -25.66
N ASP A 78 -7.62 -2.52 -26.17
CA ASP A 78 -8.83 -3.05 -26.78
C ASP A 78 -8.64 -3.41 -28.27
N GLY A 79 -9.69 -3.95 -28.89
CA GLY A 79 -9.69 -4.31 -30.30
C GLY A 79 -9.65 -3.11 -31.26
N LEU A 80 -9.98 -1.91 -30.80
CA LEU A 80 -9.97 -0.66 -31.57
C LEU A 80 -8.67 0.14 -31.36
N GLY A 81 -7.78 -0.30 -30.46
CA GLY A 81 -6.48 0.31 -30.19
C GLY A 81 -6.49 1.37 -29.10
N ALA A 82 -7.57 1.51 -28.31
CA ALA A 82 -7.53 2.31 -27.10
C ALA A 82 -6.72 1.61 -26.00
N THR A 83 -6.18 2.40 -25.09
CA THR A 83 -5.30 1.91 -24.01
C THR A 83 -5.77 2.44 -22.68
N SER A 84 -5.78 1.57 -21.68
CA SER A 84 -6.08 1.94 -20.30
C SER A 84 -5.12 1.26 -19.33
N THR A 85 -4.99 1.80 -18.12
CA THR A 85 -4.11 1.25 -17.09
C THR A 85 -4.85 1.05 -15.77
N PHE A 86 -4.39 0.06 -14.99
CA PHE A 86 -4.84 -0.12 -13.61
C PHE A 86 -3.63 -0.40 -12.68
N PRO A 87 -3.51 0.32 -11.54
CA PRO A 87 -4.30 1.50 -11.18
C PRO A 87 -4.19 2.61 -12.23
N ALA A 88 -5.19 3.50 -12.29
CA ALA A 88 -5.34 4.50 -13.36
C ALA A 88 -4.14 5.43 -13.55
N GLY A 89 -3.32 5.63 -12.51
CA GLY A 89 -2.09 6.40 -12.57
C GLY A 89 -0.93 5.72 -13.32
N GLY A 90 -1.07 4.44 -13.71
CA GLY A 90 -0.02 3.69 -14.37
C GLY A 90 1.31 3.75 -13.59
N ARG A 91 2.37 4.27 -14.21
CA ARG A 91 3.69 4.44 -13.55
C ARG A 91 3.70 5.36 -12.34
N ASP A 92 2.74 6.25 -12.23
CA ASP A 92 2.63 7.18 -11.10
C ASP A 92 1.80 6.61 -9.94
N SER A 93 1.13 5.49 -10.15
CA SER A 93 0.41 4.76 -9.09
C SER A 93 1.37 4.10 -8.09
N ARG A 94 0.83 3.70 -6.95
CA ARG A 94 1.58 3.02 -5.88
C ARG A 94 0.96 1.66 -5.53
N ALA A 95 0.76 0.82 -6.56
CA ALA A 95 0.58 -0.60 -6.33
C ALA A 95 1.96 -1.20 -6.04
N LEU A 96 2.28 -1.35 -4.76
CA LEU A 96 3.59 -1.74 -4.26
C LEU A 96 3.54 -3.09 -3.57
N ILE A 97 4.57 -3.91 -3.83
CA ILE A 97 4.77 -5.22 -3.22
C ILE A 97 6.11 -5.19 -2.49
N LYS A 98 6.11 -5.60 -1.23
CA LYS A 98 7.34 -5.66 -0.42
C LYS A 98 7.82 -7.10 -0.32
N VAL A 99 9.05 -7.36 -0.76
CA VAL A 99 9.70 -8.65 -0.50
C VAL A 99 10.08 -8.72 0.98
N ASP A 100 9.83 -9.86 1.60
CA ASP A 100 10.09 -10.06 3.03
C ASP A 100 11.56 -9.73 3.37
N ASP A 101 11.72 -8.92 4.41
CA ASP A 101 13.01 -8.47 4.92
C ASP A 101 13.34 -9.07 6.29
N GLY A 102 12.53 -10.02 6.76
CA GLY A 102 12.69 -10.66 8.06
C GLY A 102 12.32 -9.74 9.25
N GLN A 103 11.82 -8.53 8.99
CA GLN A 103 11.45 -7.59 10.04
C GLN A 103 10.01 -7.80 10.57
N GLN A 104 9.39 -8.91 10.24
CA GLN A 104 8.06 -9.23 10.72
C GLN A 104 8.11 -9.62 12.20
N ALA A 105 7.50 -8.80 13.05
CA ALA A 105 7.24 -9.22 14.41
C ALA A 105 6.19 -10.33 14.40
N ALA A 106 6.53 -11.50 14.89
CA ALA A 106 5.57 -12.56 15.18
C ALA A 106 4.75 -12.12 16.40
N THR A 107 3.67 -11.39 16.18
CA THR A 107 2.78 -10.94 17.24
C THR A 107 1.37 -11.49 16.99
N PRO A 108 0.61 -11.84 18.03
CA PRO A 108 -0.79 -12.28 17.87
C PRO A 108 -1.77 -11.12 17.64
N VAL A 109 -1.28 -9.92 17.39
CA VAL A 109 -2.09 -8.73 17.12
C VAL A 109 -2.15 -8.45 15.63
N ASP A 110 -3.23 -7.81 15.19
CA ASP A 110 -3.39 -7.33 13.82
C ASP A 110 -2.16 -6.54 13.38
N THR A 111 -1.62 -6.89 12.23
CA THR A 111 -0.47 -6.19 11.64
C THR A 111 -0.93 -5.26 10.55
N LEU A 112 -0.37 -4.05 10.53
CA LEU A 112 -0.54 -3.10 9.45
C LEU A 112 0.83 -2.70 8.92
N ARG A 113 1.07 -2.96 7.63
CA ARG A 113 2.29 -2.56 6.95
C ARG A 113 1.99 -1.40 6.02
N LEU A 114 2.81 -0.37 6.10
CA LEU A 114 2.79 0.75 5.17
C LEU A 114 4.01 0.66 4.27
N ILE A 115 3.78 0.54 2.97
CA ILE A 115 4.83 0.38 1.96
C ILE A 115 4.91 1.65 1.12
N LEU A 116 6.09 2.22 1.03
CA LEU A 116 6.44 3.38 0.21
C LEU A 116 7.58 3.02 -0.73
N THR A 117 7.70 3.71 -1.85
CA THR A 117 8.93 3.70 -2.61
C THR A 117 10.05 4.41 -1.84
N ASN A 118 11.30 4.10 -2.11
CA ASN A 118 12.44 4.80 -1.50
C ASN A 118 12.40 6.32 -1.76
N SER A 119 11.91 6.72 -2.94
CA SER A 119 11.73 8.13 -3.32
C SER A 119 10.66 8.81 -2.46
N ASP A 120 9.49 8.17 -2.30
CA ASP A 120 8.39 8.73 -1.53
C ASP A 120 8.70 8.76 -0.03
N ASP A 121 9.39 7.74 0.49
CA ASP A 121 9.90 7.72 1.87
C ASP A 121 10.88 8.89 2.10
N SER A 122 11.86 9.05 1.21
CA SER A 122 12.81 10.15 1.29
C SER A 122 12.12 11.52 1.21
N LYS A 123 11.12 11.66 0.34
CA LYS A 123 10.32 12.88 0.21
C LYS A 123 9.50 13.14 1.46
N MET A 124 8.88 12.13 2.04
CA MET A 124 8.07 12.24 3.27
C MET A 124 8.89 12.80 4.43
N PHE A 125 10.13 12.32 4.60
CA PHE A 125 11.03 12.72 5.69
C PHE A 125 11.91 13.93 5.36
N ALA A 126 11.81 14.50 4.17
CA ALA A 126 12.52 15.72 3.83
C ALA A 126 12.01 16.90 4.67
N SER A 127 12.92 17.72 5.20
CA SER A 127 12.58 18.90 6.02
C SER A 127 11.63 19.87 5.31
N THR A 128 11.75 19.98 3.99
CA THR A 128 10.89 20.80 3.14
C THR A 128 9.47 20.27 2.98
N ASN A 129 9.26 18.95 3.16
CA ASN A 129 7.97 18.29 2.96
C ASN A 129 7.32 17.84 4.28
N MET A 130 8.06 17.78 5.37
CA MET A 130 7.60 17.20 6.66
C MET A 130 6.32 17.86 7.19
N LEU A 131 6.08 19.13 6.88
CA LEU A 131 4.87 19.86 7.27
C LEU A 131 3.78 19.87 6.21
N SER A 132 4.01 19.28 5.04
CA SER A 132 3.00 19.16 3.99
C SER A 132 1.80 18.35 4.48
N ASN A 133 0.62 18.74 4.02
CA ASN A 133 -0.61 17.98 4.17
C ASN A 133 -0.97 17.19 2.91
N ASP A 134 -0.13 17.27 1.88
CA ASP A 134 -0.32 16.49 0.65
C ASP A 134 -0.07 15.01 0.94
N HIS A 135 -0.87 14.18 0.30
CA HIS A 135 -0.70 12.74 0.41
C HIS A 135 0.33 12.24 -0.60
N LEU A 136 1.22 11.38 -0.16
CA LEU A 136 2.06 10.56 -1.02
C LEU A 136 1.35 9.22 -1.25
N GLY A 137 1.56 8.63 -2.41
CA GLY A 137 1.01 7.31 -2.70
C GLY A 137 1.75 6.20 -1.93
N ALA A 138 1.01 5.18 -1.55
CA ALA A 138 1.54 4.03 -0.80
C ALA A 138 0.68 2.79 -1.04
N THR A 139 1.13 1.64 -0.55
CA THR A 139 0.31 0.44 -0.37
C THR A 139 0.24 0.11 1.11
N VAL A 140 -0.94 -0.29 1.57
CA VAL A 140 -1.16 -0.79 2.92
C VAL A 140 -1.49 -2.28 2.87
N ILE A 141 -0.87 -3.07 3.74
CA ILE A 141 -1.27 -4.46 4.00
C ILE A 141 -1.78 -4.52 5.42
N HIS A 142 -3.00 -4.99 5.59
CA HIS A 142 -3.61 -5.28 6.89
C HIS A 142 -3.89 -6.78 6.97
N ASN A 143 -3.10 -7.49 7.76
CA ASN A 143 -3.05 -8.94 7.73
C ASN A 143 -2.73 -9.46 6.31
N ASP A 144 -3.68 -10.08 5.62
CA ASP A 144 -3.53 -10.56 4.24
C ASP A 144 -4.29 -9.70 3.21
N GLU A 145 -4.97 -8.64 3.65
CA GLU A 145 -5.69 -7.72 2.79
C GLU A 145 -4.77 -6.60 2.30
N VAL A 146 -4.76 -6.35 0.99
CA VAL A 146 -3.86 -5.37 0.36
C VAL A 146 -4.68 -4.21 -0.20
N PHE A 147 -4.32 -3.00 0.22
CA PHE A 147 -4.90 -1.74 -0.27
C PHE A 147 -3.85 -1.01 -1.09
N TYR A 148 -4.02 -1.05 -2.41
CA TYR A 148 -3.11 -0.37 -3.33
C TYR A 148 -3.45 1.10 -3.51
N ASP A 149 -2.45 1.87 -3.88
CA ASP A 149 -2.56 3.29 -4.27
C ASP A 149 -3.29 4.16 -3.23
N VAL A 150 -3.07 3.87 -1.95
CA VAL A 150 -3.60 4.68 -0.85
C VAL A 150 -2.80 5.97 -0.69
N GLY A 151 -3.45 7.00 -0.16
CA GLY A 151 -2.77 8.25 0.18
C GLY A 151 -2.25 8.24 1.63
N VAL A 152 -0.99 8.57 1.85
CA VAL A 152 -0.40 8.66 3.19
C VAL A 152 0.25 10.02 3.43
N ARG A 153 0.14 10.55 4.65
CA ARG A 153 0.83 11.74 5.11
C ARG A 153 1.08 11.70 6.61
N PHE A 154 1.96 12.56 7.10
CA PHE A 154 2.11 12.72 8.54
C PHE A 154 0.85 13.29 9.19
N LYS A 155 0.56 12.81 10.40
CA LYS A 155 -0.44 13.36 11.31
C LYS A 155 0.23 14.21 12.37
N GLY A 156 -0.48 15.23 12.88
CA GLY A 156 -0.06 16.03 14.01
C GLY A 156 0.47 17.42 13.62
N SER A 157 0.85 18.17 14.64
CA SER A 157 1.47 19.49 14.56
C SER A 157 2.96 19.40 14.21
N GLN A 158 3.61 20.54 14.05
CA GLN A 158 5.04 20.62 13.79
C GLN A 158 5.87 19.81 14.79
N SER A 159 5.60 19.93 16.07
CA SER A 159 6.33 19.18 17.11
C SER A 159 6.14 17.66 17.02
N GLY A 160 4.98 17.20 16.52
CA GLY A 160 4.70 15.78 16.31
C GLY A 160 5.32 15.19 15.06
N ARG A 161 5.72 16.03 14.09
CA ARG A 161 6.29 15.60 12.80
C ARG A 161 7.81 15.68 12.74
N THR A 162 8.44 16.48 13.60
CA THR A 162 9.89 16.76 13.60
C THR A 162 10.72 15.78 14.42
N ILE A 163 10.23 14.57 14.66
CA ILE A 163 10.90 13.62 15.52
C ILE A 163 11.91 12.80 14.71
N PRO A 164 13.16 12.69 15.21
CA PRO A 164 14.14 11.80 14.61
C PRO A 164 13.68 10.34 14.66
N ALA A 165 14.15 9.54 13.70
CA ALA A 165 14.04 8.10 13.70
C ALA A 165 12.69 7.46 13.34
N ARG A 166 11.97 8.01 12.34
CA ARG A 166 10.83 7.33 11.70
C ARG A 166 9.68 6.90 12.64
N VAL A 167 9.65 7.44 13.85
CA VAL A 167 8.55 7.23 14.80
C VAL A 167 7.55 8.38 14.63
N ALA A 168 6.77 8.32 13.58
CA ALA A 168 5.78 9.34 13.26
C ALA A 168 4.37 8.76 13.33
N SER A 169 3.38 9.64 13.53
CA SER A 169 1.98 9.30 13.33
C SER A 169 1.59 9.57 11.88
N TYR A 170 0.76 8.69 11.32
CA TYR A 170 0.34 8.79 9.93
C TYR A 170 -1.18 8.94 9.84
N ARG A 171 -1.63 9.57 8.77
CA ARG A 171 -3.00 9.50 8.29
C ARG A 171 -2.98 8.80 6.94
N VAL A 172 -3.77 7.73 6.84
CA VAL A 172 -3.95 6.97 5.61
C VAL A 172 -5.34 7.26 5.07
N ARG A 173 -5.43 7.46 3.76
CA ARG A 173 -6.68 7.62 3.01
C ARG A 173 -6.78 6.48 2.00
N PHE A 174 -7.86 5.72 2.11
CA PHE A 174 -8.17 4.60 1.22
C PHE A 174 -9.00 5.08 0.02
N HIS A 175 -9.01 4.27 -1.03
CA HIS A 175 -9.84 4.51 -2.19
C HIS A 175 -11.33 4.31 -1.83
N PRO A 176 -12.27 5.11 -2.36
CA PRO A 176 -13.70 4.95 -2.07
C PRO A 176 -14.25 3.56 -2.41
N ASP A 177 -13.70 2.92 -3.42
CA ASP A 177 -14.11 1.59 -3.88
C ASP A 177 -13.51 0.44 -3.05
N HIS A 178 -12.51 0.74 -2.19
CA HIS A 178 -11.87 -0.25 -1.32
C HIS A 178 -11.57 0.36 0.06
N LEU A 179 -12.61 0.42 0.88
CA LEU A 179 -12.56 1.02 2.21
C LEU A 179 -11.91 0.07 3.23
N PHE A 180 -11.11 0.61 4.13
CA PHE A 180 -10.55 -0.17 5.23
C PHE A 180 -11.64 -0.77 6.10
N ARG A 181 -11.63 -2.09 6.27
CA ARG A 181 -12.69 -2.87 6.94
C ARG A 181 -14.08 -2.59 6.37
N GLY A 182 -14.18 -2.24 5.08
CA GLY A 182 -15.42 -1.99 4.37
C GLY A 182 -16.14 -0.68 4.71
N VAL A 183 -15.63 0.13 5.64
CA VAL A 183 -16.34 1.32 6.16
C VAL A 183 -15.47 2.57 6.31
N HIS A 184 -14.16 2.46 6.43
CA HIS A 184 -13.31 3.60 6.72
C HIS A 184 -12.55 4.11 5.49
N GLU A 185 -12.90 5.29 5.00
CA GLU A 185 -12.10 6.01 3.99
C GLU A 185 -10.76 6.48 4.56
N ARG A 186 -10.69 6.73 5.86
CA ARG A 186 -9.47 7.27 6.52
C ARG A 186 -9.25 6.64 7.87
N ILE A 187 -7.98 6.32 8.14
CA ILE A 187 -7.54 5.92 9.48
C ILE A 187 -6.35 6.76 9.96
N SER A 188 -6.16 6.78 11.26
CA SER A 188 -4.98 7.39 11.88
C SER A 188 -4.17 6.31 12.56
N LEU A 189 -2.90 6.23 12.21
CA LEU A 189 -1.91 5.38 12.86
C LEU A 189 -1.14 6.27 13.83
N ASP A 190 -1.43 6.17 15.10
CA ASP A 190 -0.73 6.92 16.11
C ASP A 190 0.51 6.17 16.57
N ARG A 191 1.63 6.86 16.61
CA ARG A 191 2.85 6.32 17.20
C ARG A 191 2.58 5.89 18.63
N ASN A 192 3.01 4.72 18.97
CA ASN A 192 3.00 4.26 20.35
C ASN A 192 4.01 5.11 21.14
N GLY A 193 3.56 5.80 22.18
CA GLY A 193 4.29 6.84 22.85
C GLY A 193 5.75 6.52 23.09
N VAL A 194 6.58 7.36 22.54
CA VAL A 194 7.84 7.65 23.20
C VAL A 194 7.43 8.17 24.58
N SER A 195 7.90 7.54 25.64
CA SER A 195 7.69 8.08 26.99
C SER A 195 8.05 9.56 26.94
N ASP A 196 7.04 10.40 27.14
CA ASP A 196 7.37 11.78 27.45
C ASP A 196 8.23 11.78 28.72
N ILE A 197 8.84 12.92 29.00
CA ILE A 197 9.71 13.12 30.16
C ILE A 197 9.00 12.75 31.49
N SER A 198 7.68 12.53 31.47
CA SER A 198 6.83 12.20 32.62
C SER A 198 6.59 10.69 32.80
N GLY A 199 7.09 9.81 31.93
CA GLY A 199 6.96 8.36 32.08
C GLY A 199 5.56 7.80 31.83
N ASN A 200 4.62 8.62 31.35
CA ASN A 200 3.28 8.17 30.98
C ASN A 200 3.34 7.35 29.69
N ASN A 201 2.96 6.10 29.81
CA ASN A 201 2.87 5.19 28.68
C ASN A 201 1.57 5.45 27.91
N SER A 202 1.64 5.43 26.57
CA SER A 202 0.50 5.48 25.65
C SER A 202 -0.61 4.43 25.90
N LYS A 203 -0.39 3.54 26.85
CA LYS A 203 -1.39 2.60 27.36
C LYS A 203 -2.62 3.30 27.92
N ASP A 204 -2.44 4.50 28.50
CA ASP A 204 -3.53 5.26 29.11
C ASP A 204 -4.52 5.76 28.03
N GLU A 205 -4.03 6.19 26.87
CA GLU A 205 -4.89 6.61 25.76
C GLU A 205 -5.68 5.42 25.19
N LEU A 206 -5.04 4.27 25.05
CA LEU A 206 -5.71 3.04 24.60
C LEU A 206 -6.77 2.60 25.61
N LEU A 207 -6.44 2.65 26.90
CA LEU A 207 -7.38 2.30 27.97
C LEU A 207 -8.58 3.24 27.98
N ILE A 208 -8.35 4.55 27.88
CA ILE A 208 -9.41 5.55 27.85
C ILE A 208 -10.33 5.33 26.64
N LYS A 209 -9.76 5.13 25.44
CA LYS A 209 -10.54 4.83 24.24
C LYS A 209 -11.36 3.55 24.39
N GLN A 210 -10.77 2.51 24.97
CA GLN A 210 -11.46 1.24 25.21
C GLN A 210 -12.60 1.41 26.23
N MET A 211 -12.36 2.13 27.32
CA MET A 211 -13.39 2.45 28.32
C MET A 211 -14.52 3.28 27.70
N PHE A 212 -14.20 4.26 26.85
CA PHE A 212 -15.17 5.09 26.16
C PHE A 212 -16.06 4.28 25.22
N ASN A 213 -15.47 3.37 24.46
CA ASN A 213 -16.20 2.48 23.58
C ASN A 213 -17.11 1.52 24.36
N HIS A 214 -16.64 0.98 25.50
CA HIS A 214 -17.46 0.13 26.39
C HIS A 214 -18.62 0.91 27.05
N ALA A 215 -18.45 2.20 27.27
CA ALA A 215 -19.51 3.07 27.80
C ALA A 215 -20.53 3.53 26.73
N GLY A 216 -20.41 3.01 25.48
CA GLY A 216 -21.30 3.39 24.39
C GLY A 216 -21.02 4.76 23.76
N GLY A 217 -19.85 5.33 24.03
CA GLY A 217 -19.40 6.62 23.51
C GLY A 217 -18.62 6.53 22.18
N GLY A 218 -18.64 5.40 21.48
CA GLY A 218 -18.00 5.25 20.19
C GLY A 218 -18.82 5.88 19.04
N PRO A 219 -18.15 6.19 17.89
CA PRO A 219 -18.85 6.67 16.71
C PRO A 219 -19.76 5.61 16.17
#